data_2dbc88fc874c83d917b89c51fbb8b6c7
#
_entry.id   2dbc88fc874c83d917b89c51fbb8b6c7
#
_cell.length_a   1.000
_cell.length_b   1.000
_cell.length_c   1.000
_cell.angle_alpha   90.00
_cell.angle_beta   90.00
_cell.angle_gamma   90.00
#
_symmetry.space_group_name_H-M   'P 1'
#
loop_
_entity.id
_entity.type
_entity.pdbx_description
1 polymer ?
#
loop_
_entity_poly.entity_id
_entity_poly.type
_entity_poly.pdbx_seq_one_letter_code
_entity_poly.pdbx_strand_id
1 'polypeptide(L)'
;MTVGIEGPTPWRWERLLVEPRRPLAVRESPNAHWMAVAAVCVGALMSQLDASIVTVALPSLEGAFHASVGAVTWVGLSYLVVLVGTVTAVGRFADMRGRKLLYVYGFVLFVLASVLCGLAPNLATLCGFRALQALGAAMLQANSLAIIVLVVPARSLGRAIGFQGAAQAIGLALGPTVGGLLVATGGWRLIFFVNVPIGIVGALAALLLVPRSRELARRVPFDYAGLGIFFPAVVLLLAAISFGADLGWSSPLIIGLLLAAVALAGWFIRHERGDRDPMMDLSLFAERRFSFGILSGVGSYLVMFGVLLLIPFYVERGLGGGVARSGLELMALPLMFGLVAPLAGKLTDHFGARPLTVSGMSVVSLGLVVLALVRPGTAGMVGLLALIGVGLGLFTSPNNAAIMGSVPPRQAGMASGILNMSRGMGTALGLAVTGLIFSVSGGDAGGMAAADHAFSVTALALAGVAVAAGVVAAMRPNGHMGDARLAGVE
;
A
#
# COMPACT_ATOMS: atom_id res chain seq x y z
N MET A 1 -22.16 -42.01 -31.32
CA MET A 1 -22.43 -40.68 -31.92
C MET A 1 -22.92 -39.78 -30.81
N THR A 2 -22.04 -39.06 -30.18
CA THR A 2 -22.35 -38.03 -29.16
C THR A 2 -22.31 -36.69 -29.88
N VAL A 3 -23.51 -36.17 -30.20
CA VAL A 3 -23.71 -34.85 -30.78
C VAL A 3 -23.26 -33.83 -29.73
N GLY A 4 -22.13 -33.16 -29.98
CA GLY A 4 -21.67 -32.04 -29.16
C GLY A 4 -22.66 -30.88 -29.34
N ILE A 5 -23.36 -30.56 -28.27
CA ILE A 5 -24.14 -29.33 -28.16
C ILE A 5 -23.10 -28.20 -28.02
N GLU A 6 -22.69 -27.62 -29.14
CA GLU A 6 -22.01 -26.32 -29.13
C GLU A 6 -23.04 -25.29 -28.63
N GLY A 7 -22.90 -24.87 -27.39
CA GLY A 7 -23.62 -23.74 -26.84
C GLY A 7 -23.40 -22.49 -27.71
N PRO A 8 -24.33 -21.54 -27.73
CA PRO A 8 -24.22 -20.34 -28.55
C PRO A 8 -22.90 -19.64 -28.31
N THR A 9 -22.22 -19.28 -29.40
CA THR A 9 -20.95 -18.52 -29.34
C THR A 9 -21.20 -17.24 -28.55
N PRO A 10 -20.46 -17.01 -27.43
CA PRO A 10 -20.72 -15.84 -26.61
C PRO A 10 -20.55 -14.57 -27.42
N TRP A 11 -21.46 -13.62 -27.23
CA TRP A 11 -21.45 -12.30 -27.87
C TRP A 11 -20.07 -11.65 -27.69
N ARG A 12 -19.62 -10.84 -28.67
CA ARG A 12 -18.26 -10.27 -28.66
C ARG A 12 -17.84 -9.62 -27.32
N TRP A 13 -18.79 -8.97 -26.62
CA TRP A 13 -18.55 -8.37 -25.30
C TRP A 13 -18.43 -9.40 -24.16
N GLU A 14 -19.08 -10.57 -24.24
CA GLU A 14 -18.92 -11.63 -23.23
C GLU A 14 -17.51 -12.22 -23.22
N ARG A 15 -16.81 -12.18 -24.36
CA ARG A 15 -15.39 -12.59 -24.45
C ARG A 15 -14.47 -11.70 -23.63
N LEU A 16 -14.81 -10.43 -23.41
CA LEU A 16 -14.05 -9.51 -22.55
C LEU A 16 -14.19 -9.87 -21.06
N LEU A 17 -15.26 -10.56 -20.68
CA LEU A 17 -15.52 -11.00 -19.31
C LEU A 17 -14.93 -12.39 -18.99
N VAL A 18 -14.29 -13.04 -19.97
CA VAL A 18 -13.68 -14.37 -19.79
C VAL A 18 -12.17 -14.23 -19.66
N GLU A 19 -11.64 -14.76 -18.58
CA GLU A 19 -10.18 -14.80 -18.37
C GLU A 19 -9.50 -15.63 -19.47
N PRO A 20 -8.52 -15.07 -20.22
CA PRO A 20 -7.80 -15.84 -21.24
C PRO A 20 -6.89 -16.88 -20.61
N ARG A 21 -6.70 -18.00 -21.30
CA ARG A 21 -5.76 -19.05 -20.87
C ARG A 21 -4.32 -18.58 -21.09
N ARG A 22 -3.40 -19.02 -20.23
CA ARG A 22 -1.95 -18.83 -20.45
C ARG A 22 -1.50 -19.60 -21.70
N PRO A 23 -0.48 -19.11 -22.43
CA PRO A 23 0.20 -19.89 -23.48
C PRO A 23 0.70 -21.22 -22.94
N LEU A 24 0.71 -22.27 -23.77
CA LEU A 24 1.17 -23.62 -23.39
C LEU A 24 2.60 -23.59 -22.86
N ALA A 25 3.51 -22.89 -23.54
CA ALA A 25 4.91 -22.77 -23.13
C ALA A 25 5.10 -22.21 -21.70
N VAL A 26 4.22 -21.27 -21.27
CA VAL A 26 4.25 -20.75 -19.90
C VAL A 26 3.63 -21.74 -18.92
N ARG A 27 2.55 -22.43 -19.35
CA ARG A 27 1.82 -23.35 -18.48
C ARG A 27 2.64 -24.58 -18.11
N GLU A 28 3.47 -25.07 -19.03
CA GLU A 28 4.32 -26.26 -18.86
C GLU A 28 5.68 -25.93 -18.22
N SER A 29 6.02 -24.65 -18.10
CA SER A 29 7.26 -24.23 -17.47
C SER A 29 7.29 -24.57 -15.97
N PRO A 30 8.38 -25.17 -15.47
CA PRO A 30 8.56 -25.40 -14.03
C PRO A 30 8.59 -24.09 -13.23
N ASN A 31 8.93 -22.97 -13.86
CA ASN A 31 9.00 -21.64 -13.27
C ASN A 31 7.73 -20.80 -13.49
N ALA A 32 6.61 -21.41 -13.92
CA ALA A 32 5.36 -20.69 -14.23
C ALA A 32 4.84 -19.84 -13.07
N HIS A 33 5.03 -20.26 -11.82
CA HIS A 33 4.65 -19.51 -10.63
C HIS A 33 5.52 -18.26 -10.41
N TRP A 34 6.85 -18.35 -10.65
CA TRP A 34 7.75 -17.20 -10.56
C TRP A 34 7.51 -16.17 -11.67
N MET A 35 7.13 -16.62 -12.87
CA MET A 35 6.71 -15.72 -13.95
C MET A 35 5.47 -14.92 -13.56
N ALA A 36 4.49 -15.55 -12.90
CA ALA A 36 3.32 -14.83 -12.40
C ALA A 36 3.70 -13.86 -11.27
N VAL A 37 4.62 -14.22 -10.38
CA VAL A 37 5.17 -13.30 -9.36
C VAL A 37 5.84 -12.11 -10.01
N ALA A 38 6.65 -12.31 -11.06
CA ALA A 38 7.28 -11.21 -11.79
C ALA A 38 6.25 -10.23 -12.39
N ALA A 39 5.16 -10.74 -13.00
CA ALA A 39 4.07 -9.90 -13.49
C ALA A 39 3.41 -9.08 -12.36
N VAL A 40 3.24 -9.68 -11.17
CA VAL A 40 2.71 -8.98 -9.99
C VAL A 40 3.70 -7.91 -9.50
N CYS A 41 5.00 -8.18 -9.52
CA CYS A 41 6.03 -7.22 -9.13
C CYS A 41 6.03 -5.96 -10.02
N VAL A 42 5.74 -6.08 -11.33
CA VAL A 42 5.60 -4.91 -12.22
C VAL A 42 4.48 -3.99 -11.75
N GLY A 43 3.31 -4.54 -11.40
CA GLY A 43 2.19 -3.74 -10.88
C GLY A 43 2.49 -3.10 -9.53
N ALA A 44 3.18 -3.81 -8.65
CA ALA A 44 3.59 -3.33 -7.35
C ALA A 44 4.60 -2.17 -7.46
N LEU A 45 5.60 -2.31 -8.34
CA LEU A 45 6.59 -1.27 -8.64
C LEU A 45 5.92 -0.04 -9.23
N MET A 46 5.07 -0.20 -10.26
CA MET A 46 4.38 0.90 -10.94
C MET A 46 3.51 1.70 -9.97
N SER A 47 2.72 1.02 -9.13
CA SER A 47 1.83 1.70 -8.18
C SER A 47 2.60 2.52 -7.15
N GLN A 48 3.76 2.04 -6.67
CA GLN A 48 4.58 2.76 -5.69
C GLN A 48 5.41 3.87 -6.34
N LEU A 49 5.89 3.65 -7.55
CA LEU A 49 6.55 4.69 -8.33
C LEU A 49 5.61 5.87 -8.57
N ASP A 50 4.39 5.61 -9.03
CA ASP A 50 3.38 6.64 -9.27
C ASP A 50 3.02 7.41 -8.00
N ALA A 51 2.86 6.73 -6.87
CA ALA A 51 2.56 7.37 -5.59
C ALA A 51 3.69 8.30 -5.13
N SER A 52 4.95 7.93 -5.34
CA SER A 52 6.11 8.70 -4.89
C SER A 52 6.56 9.78 -5.88
N ILE A 53 6.38 9.57 -7.18
CA ILE A 53 6.83 10.50 -8.22
C ILE A 53 6.05 11.82 -8.19
N VAL A 54 4.77 11.78 -7.81
CA VAL A 54 3.88 12.95 -7.77
C VAL A 54 4.33 13.97 -6.72
N THR A 55 4.89 13.51 -5.59
CA THR A 55 5.32 14.41 -4.51
C THR A 55 6.38 15.41 -4.97
N VAL A 56 7.27 14.99 -5.86
CA VAL A 56 8.34 15.86 -6.43
C VAL A 56 7.79 16.86 -7.43
N ALA A 57 6.66 16.56 -8.07
CA ALA A 57 6.04 17.42 -9.05
C ALA A 57 5.15 18.52 -8.45
N LEU A 58 4.82 18.46 -7.13
CA LEU A 58 3.90 19.42 -6.50
C LEU A 58 4.30 20.88 -6.71
N PRO A 59 5.57 21.31 -6.54
CA PRO A 59 5.96 22.69 -6.81
C PRO A 59 5.78 23.10 -8.29
N SER A 60 6.03 22.18 -9.22
CA SER A 60 5.83 22.43 -10.65
C SER A 60 4.34 22.53 -11.00
N LEU A 61 3.47 21.79 -10.32
CA LEU A 61 2.01 21.90 -10.47
C LEU A 61 1.48 23.21 -9.89
N GLU A 62 2.02 23.67 -8.76
CA GLU A 62 1.71 24.97 -8.16
C GLU A 62 1.97 26.11 -9.17
N GLY A 63 3.17 26.14 -9.75
CA GLY A 63 3.52 27.11 -10.79
C GLY A 63 2.69 26.98 -12.07
N ALA A 64 2.43 25.76 -12.53
CA ALA A 64 1.72 25.52 -13.80
C ALA A 64 0.22 25.86 -13.74
N PHE A 65 -0.42 25.68 -12.59
CA PHE A 65 -1.86 25.95 -12.40
C PHE A 65 -2.14 27.24 -11.61
N HIS A 66 -1.10 27.98 -11.17
CA HIS A 66 -1.22 29.17 -10.31
C HIS A 66 -2.11 28.89 -9.08
N ALA A 67 -1.94 27.72 -8.48
CA ALA A 67 -2.77 27.22 -7.39
C ALA A 67 -2.00 27.21 -6.06
N SER A 68 -2.69 27.26 -4.92
CA SER A 68 -2.04 27.16 -3.61
C SER A 68 -1.48 25.76 -3.35
N VAL A 69 -0.52 25.64 -2.45
CA VAL A 69 0.06 24.36 -2.00
C VAL A 69 -1.05 23.40 -1.54
N GLY A 70 -2.02 23.89 -0.74
CA GLY A 70 -3.15 23.10 -0.31
C GLY A 70 -3.99 22.54 -1.45
N ALA A 71 -4.19 23.34 -2.52
CA ALA A 71 -4.95 22.89 -3.69
C ALA A 71 -4.20 21.82 -4.49
N VAL A 72 -2.89 21.96 -4.72
CA VAL A 72 -2.12 20.95 -5.48
C VAL A 72 -1.91 19.66 -4.69
N THR A 73 -1.94 19.69 -3.38
CA THR A 73 -1.87 18.50 -2.52
C THR A 73 -3.04 17.54 -2.80
N TRP A 74 -4.19 18.07 -3.27
CA TRP A 74 -5.32 17.25 -3.70
C TRP A 74 -5.00 16.31 -4.87
N VAL A 75 -3.97 16.54 -5.64
CA VAL A 75 -3.52 15.61 -6.69
C VAL A 75 -3.08 14.26 -6.09
N GLY A 76 -2.42 14.30 -4.93
CA GLY A 76 -2.07 13.10 -4.17
C GLY A 76 -3.24 12.55 -3.35
N LEU A 77 -3.97 13.44 -2.67
CA LEU A 77 -5.07 13.07 -1.77
C LEU A 77 -6.25 12.42 -2.51
N SER A 78 -6.67 12.92 -3.66
CA SER A 78 -7.75 12.33 -4.46
C SER A 78 -7.44 10.88 -4.85
N TYR A 79 -6.20 10.59 -5.20
CA TYR A 79 -5.73 9.24 -5.45
C TYR A 79 -5.79 8.37 -4.18
N LEU A 80 -5.21 8.83 -3.07
CA LEU A 80 -5.12 8.06 -1.82
C LEU A 80 -6.52 7.74 -1.26
N VAL A 81 -7.41 8.72 -1.23
CA VAL A 81 -8.79 8.59 -0.73
C VAL A 81 -9.56 7.52 -1.50
N VAL A 82 -9.52 7.60 -2.84
CA VAL A 82 -10.23 6.63 -3.69
C VAL A 82 -9.58 5.26 -3.60
N LEU A 83 -8.25 5.18 -3.58
CA LEU A 83 -7.53 3.92 -3.43
C LEU A 83 -7.93 3.20 -2.13
N VAL A 84 -7.80 3.87 -0.99
CA VAL A 84 -8.06 3.27 0.33
C VAL A 84 -9.55 2.93 0.49
N GLY A 85 -10.44 3.80 0.01
CA GLY A 85 -11.89 3.61 0.10
C GLY A 85 -12.43 2.50 -0.78
N THR A 86 -11.72 2.14 -1.87
CA THR A 86 -12.24 1.14 -2.84
C THR A 86 -11.48 -0.17 -2.87
N VAL A 87 -10.24 -0.25 -2.38
CA VAL A 87 -9.37 -1.42 -2.54
C VAL A 87 -9.97 -2.70 -1.95
N THR A 88 -10.68 -2.62 -0.81
CA THR A 88 -11.32 -3.78 -0.18
C THR A 88 -12.52 -4.26 -1.00
N ALA A 89 -13.38 -3.34 -1.44
CA ALA A 89 -14.52 -3.64 -2.31
C ALA A 89 -14.09 -4.28 -3.64
N VAL A 90 -13.04 -3.74 -4.25
CA VAL A 90 -12.43 -4.29 -5.46
C VAL A 90 -11.85 -5.69 -5.21
N GLY A 91 -11.26 -5.93 -4.05
CA GLY A 91 -10.78 -7.27 -3.64
C GLY A 91 -11.93 -8.29 -3.59
N ARG A 92 -13.04 -7.94 -2.96
CA ARG A 92 -14.25 -8.78 -2.93
C ARG A 92 -14.80 -9.03 -4.34
N PHE A 93 -14.90 -7.98 -5.14
CA PHE A 93 -15.35 -8.08 -6.53
C PHE A 93 -14.45 -9.00 -7.37
N ALA A 94 -13.13 -8.95 -7.14
CA ALA A 94 -12.17 -9.82 -7.80
C ALA A 94 -12.33 -11.30 -7.42
N ASP A 95 -12.64 -11.58 -6.16
CA ASP A 95 -12.93 -12.95 -5.70
C ASP A 95 -14.16 -13.54 -6.40
N MET A 96 -15.14 -12.69 -6.78
CA MET A 96 -16.38 -13.12 -7.46
C MET A 96 -16.25 -13.21 -8.99
N ARG A 97 -15.45 -12.33 -9.62
CA ARG A 97 -15.40 -12.19 -11.09
C ARG A 97 -14.12 -12.72 -11.73
N GLY A 98 -13.07 -12.90 -10.94
CA GLY A 98 -11.78 -13.38 -11.38
C GLY A 98 -10.67 -12.36 -11.18
N ARG A 99 -9.63 -12.77 -10.49
CA ARG A 99 -8.51 -11.91 -10.09
C ARG A 99 -7.61 -11.54 -11.26
N LYS A 100 -7.38 -12.47 -12.19
CA LYS A 100 -6.62 -12.19 -13.41
C LYS A 100 -7.30 -11.12 -14.25
N LEU A 101 -8.60 -11.22 -14.42
CA LEU A 101 -9.38 -10.27 -15.22
C LEU A 101 -9.26 -8.86 -14.67
N LEU A 102 -9.52 -8.71 -13.35
CA LEU A 102 -9.43 -7.42 -12.69
C LEU A 102 -8.00 -6.89 -12.68
N TYR A 103 -7.01 -7.75 -12.55
CA TYR A 103 -5.59 -7.35 -12.56
C TYR A 103 -5.18 -6.76 -13.92
N VAL A 104 -5.59 -7.41 -15.03
CA VAL A 104 -5.35 -6.90 -16.40
C VAL A 104 -6.08 -5.60 -16.64
N TYR A 105 -7.38 -5.51 -16.29
CA TYR A 105 -8.15 -4.29 -16.43
C TYR A 105 -7.64 -3.17 -15.51
N GLY A 106 -7.08 -3.52 -14.35
CA GLY A 106 -6.40 -2.58 -13.48
C GLY A 106 -5.25 -1.86 -14.18
N PHE A 107 -4.39 -2.59 -14.89
CA PHE A 107 -3.34 -1.99 -15.72
C PHE A 107 -3.92 -1.10 -16.83
N VAL A 108 -4.92 -1.60 -17.57
CA VAL A 108 -5.53 -0.83 -18.66
C VAL A 108 -6.13 0.47 -18.14
N LEU A 109 -6.92 0.41 -17.06
CA LEU A 109 -7.53 1.59 -16.46
C LEU A 109 -6.47 2.57 -15.93
N PHE A 110 -5.44 2.04 -15.26
CA PHE A 110 -4.35 2.84 -14.72
C PHE A 110 -3.58 3.60 -15.84
N VAL A 111 -3.27 2.90 -16.94
CA VAL A 111 -2.60 3.50 -18.11
C VAL A 111 -3.46 4.58 -18.77
N LEU A 112 -4.73 4.27 -19.03
CA LEU A 112 -5.66 5.24 -19.63
C LEU A 112 -5.81 6.49 -18.75
N ALA A 113 -6.01 6.30 -17.44
CA ALA A 113 -6.10 7.40 -16.49
C ALA A 113 -4.78 8.17 -16.38
N SER A 114 -3.63 7.51 -16.48
CA SER A 114 -2.30 8.17 -16.51
C SER A 114 -2.17 9.08 -17.75
N VAL A 115 -2.60 8.61 -18.92
CA VAL A 115 -2.64 9.46 -20.12
C VAL A 115 -3.53 10.68 -19.91
N LEU A 116 -4.73 10.49 -19.34
CA LEU A 116 -5.67 11.58 -19.04
C LEU A 116 -5.07 12.57 -18.02
N CYS A 117 -4.35 12.09 -16.98
CA CYS A 117 -3.63 12.95 -16.04
C CYS A 117 -2.57 13.82 -16.76
N GLY A 118 -1.77 13.21 -17.65
CA GLY A 118 -0.78 13.94 -18.44
C GLY A 118 -1.38 14.98 -19.42
N LEU A 119 -2.62 14.79 -19.82
CA LEU A 119 -3.37 15.68 -20.71
C LEU A 119 -4.27 16.67 -19.97
N ALA A 120 -4.32 16.65 -18.65
CA ALA A 120 -5.23 17.47 -17.86
C ALA A 120 -5.03 18.98 -18.12
N PRO A 121 -6.11 19.72 -18.45
CA PRO A 121 -6.05 21.14 -18.74
C PRO A 121 -6.04 22.03 -17.48
N ASN A 122 -6.57 21.53 -16.36
CA ASN A 122 -6.64 22.24 -15.09
C ASN A 122 -6.53 21.28 -13.89
N LEU A 123 -6.34 21.85 -12.70
CA LEU A 123 -6.12 21.10 -11.48
C LEU A 123 -7.34 20.21 -11.09
N ALA A 124 -8.56 20.70 -11.28
CA ALA A 124 -9.77 19.94 -10.93
C ALA A 124 -9.91 18.67 -11.79
N THR A 125 -9.69 18.79 -13.10
CA THR A 125 -9.70 17.62 -13.99
C THR A 125 -8.55 16.66 -13.70
N LEU A 126 -7.36 17.18 -13.34
CA LEU A 126 -6.24 16.36 -12.89
C LEU A 126 -6.62 15.54 -11.64
N CYS A 127 -7.22 16.15 -10.62
CA CYS A 127 -7.69 15.45 -9.43
C CYS A 127 -8.76 14.39 -9.77
N GLY A 128 -9.68 14.69 -10.69
CA GLY A 128 -10.68 13.72 -11.18
C GLY A 128 -10.03 12.53 -11.90
N PHE A 129 -9.04 12.77 -12.74
CA PHE A 129 -8.30 11.69 -13.42
C PHE A 129 -7.41 10.90 -12.46
N ARG A 130 -6.87 11.54 -11.43
CA ARG A 130 -6.17 10.86 -10.32
C ARG A 130 -7.10 9.92 -9.55
N ALA A 131 -8.34 10.34 -9.28
CA ALA A 131 -9.35 9.47 -8.68
C ALA A 131 -9.66 8.25 -9.57
N LEU A 132 -9.76 8.44 -10.89
CA LEU A 132 -9.93 7.35 -11.84
C LEU A 132 -8.71 6.42 -11.88
N GLN A 133 -7.48 6.97 -11.85
CA GLN A 133 -6.24 6.21 -11.80
C GLN A 133 -6.16 5.36 -10.52
N ALA A 134 -6.64 5.89 -9.40
CA ALA A 134 -6.70 5.18 -8.11
C ALA A 134 -7.59 3.93 -8.16
N LEU A 135 -8.69 3.92 -8.94
CA LEU A 135 -9.48 2.70 -9.16
C LEU A 135 -8.65 1.63 -9.87
N GLY A 136 -7.87 2.00 -10.89
CA GLY A 136 -6.91 1.09 -11.53
C GLY A 136 -5.89 0.54 -10.54
N ALA A 137 -5.32 1.41 -9.70
CA ALA A 137 -4.39 1.02 -8.64
C ALA A 137 -5.05 0.09 -7.60
N ALA A 138 -6.29 0.34 -7.21
CA ALA A 138 -7.05 -0.53 -6.30
C ALA A 138 -7.21 -1.93 -6.89
N MET A 139 -7.49 -2.03 -8.19
CA MET A 139 -7.58 -3.32 -8.91
C MET A 139 -6.24 -4.06 -8.92
N LEU A 140 -5.12 -3.36 -9.07
CA LEU A 140 -3.79 -3.95 -9.01
C LEU A 140 -3.43 -4.37 -7.59
N GLN A 141 -3.58 -3.51 -6.60
CA GLN A 141 -3.16 -3.76 -5.22
C GLN A 141 -4.00 -4.83 -4.54
N ALA A 142 -5.33 -4.80 -4.68
CA ALA A 142 -6.22 -5.82 -4.12
C ALA A 142 -5.89 -7.23 -4.62
N ASN A 143 -5.48 -7.36 -5.89
CA ASN A 143 -5.23 -8.66 -6.50
C ASN A 143 -3.78 -9.14 -6.38
N SER A 144 -2.84 -8.25 -6.10
CA SER A 144 -1.41 -8.52 -6.08
C SER A 144 -1.03 -9.71 -5.18
N LEU A 145 -1.29 -9.61 -3.89
CA LEU A 145 -1.01 -10.70 -2.94
C LEU A 145 -1.93 -11.90 -3.12
N ALA A 146 -3.19 -11.68 -3.50
CA ALA A 146 -4.13 -12.75 -3.76
C ALA A 146 -3.67 -13.67 -4.91
N ILE A 147 -3.12 -13.09 -5.98
CA ILE A 147 -2.54 -13.86 -7.10
C ILE A 147 -1.32 -14.66 -6.61
N ILE A 148 -0.43 -14.04 -5.82
CA ILE A 148 0.76 -14.73 -5.27
C ILE A 148 0.36 -15.96 -4.45
N VAL A 149 -0.61 -15.82 -3.54
CA VAL A 149 -1.11 -16.92 -2.70
C VAL A 149 -1.67 -18.08 -3.53
N LEU A 150 -2.28 -17.80 -4.67
CA LEU A 150 -2.87 -18.81 -5.54
C LEU A 150 -1.85 -19.58 -6.37
N VAL A 151 -0.75 -18.94 -6.76
CA VAL A 151 0.19 -19.51 -7.72
C VAL A 151 1.43 -20.12 -7.07
N VAL A 152 1.80 -19.64 -5.87
CA VAL A 152 3.05 -20.04 -5.22
C VAL A 152 2.79 -21.14 -4.19
N PRO A 153 3.60 -22.21 -4.17
CA PRO A 153 3.54 -23.23 -3.11
C PRO A 153 3.75 -22.60 -1.72
N ALA A 154 3.09 -23.16 -0.70
CA ALA A 154 3.15 -22.64 0.67
C ALA A 154 4.58 -22.45 1.18
N ARG A 155 5.48 -23.40 0.86
CA ARG A 155 6.90 -23.39 1.24
C ARG A 155 7.73 -22.22 0.67
N SER A 156 7.23 -21.51 -0.32
CA SER A 156 7.91 -20.39 -0.98
C SER A 156 7.11 -19.09 -0.94
N LEU A 157 6.01 -19.08 -0.17
CA LEU A 157 5.07 -17.94 -0.11
C LEU A 157 5.75 -16.70 0.47
N GLY A 158 6.49 -16.83 1.56
CA GLY A 158 7.22 -15.72 2.18
C GLY A 158 8.22 -15.09 1.22
N ARG A 159 8.98 -15.91 0.48
CA ARG A 159 9.93 -15.43 -0.53
C ARG A 159 9.24 -14.68 -1.67
N ALA A 160 8.11 -15.17 -2.16
CA ALA A 160 7.36 -14.50 -3.23
C ALA A 160 6.78 -13.16 -2.79
N ILE A 161 6.25 -13.07 -1.56
CA ILE A 161 5.79 -11.82 -0.94
C ILE A 161 6.98 -10.88 -0.70
N GLY A 162 8.15 -11.41 -0.35
CA GLY A 162 9.39 -10.65 -0.24
C GLY A 162 9.80 -9.96 -1.53
N PHE A 163 9.73 -10.66 -2.68
CA PHE A 163 9.99 -10.05 -3.99
C PHE A 163 8.99 -8.96 -4.33
N GLN A 164 7.72 -9.15 -4.02
CA GLN A 164 6.69 -8.13 -4.21
C GLN A 164 6.94 -6.90 -3.33
N GLY A 165 7.36 -7.10 -2.06
CA GLY A 165 7.77 -6.03 -1.16
C GLY A 165 9.00 -5.27 -1.66
N ALA A 166 10.00 -5.97 -2.20
CA ALA A 166 11.17 -5.35 -2.81
C ALA A 166 10.79 -4.51 -4.03
N ALA A 167 9.91 -4.99 -4.89
CA ALA A 167 9.42 -4.23 -6.04
C ALA A 167 8.70 -2.94 -5.60
N GLN A 168 7.90 -2.99 -4.53
CA GLN A 168 7.27 -1.80 -3.94
C GLN A 168 8.32 -0.82 -3.42
N ALA A 169 9.33 -1.29 -2.69
CA ALA A 169 10.38 -0.45 -2.13
C ALA A 169 11.23 0.22 -3.22
N ILE A 170 11.56 -0.51 -4.28
CA ILE A 170 12.28 0.04 -5.44
C ILE A 170 11.45 1.13 -6.12
N GLY A 171 10.14 0.89 -6.33
CA GLY A 171 9.23 1.90 -6.88
C GLY A 171 9.21 3.17 -6.03
N LEU A 172 9.09 3.03 -4.72
CA LEU A 172 9.10 4.15 -3.77
C LEU A 172 10.43 4.93 -3.80
N ALA A 173 11.56 4.23 -3.84
CA ALA A 173 12.89 4.83 -3.84
C ALA A 173 13.22 5.55 -5.17
N LEU A 174 12.75 5.01 -6.30
CA LEU A 174 13.00 5.58 -7.63
C LEU A 174 12.16 6.83 -7.91
N GLY A 175 11.01 6.99 -7.25
CA GLY A 175 10.06 8.08 -7.52
C GLY A 175 10.69 9.47 -7.49
N PRO A 176 11.36 9.88 -6.42
CA PRO A 176 11.98 11.20 -6.35
C PRO A 176 13.04 11.45 -7.45
N THR A 177 13.89 10.46 -7.71
CA THR A 177 14.97 10.59 -8.71
C THR A 177 14.41 10.63 -10.13
N VAL A 178 13.55 9.67 -10.48
CA VAL A 178 12.91 9.61 -11.81
C VAL A 178 12.00 10.81 -12.00
N GLY A 179 11.23 11.20 -10.98
CA GLY A 179 10.33 12.33 -11.01
C GLY A 179 11.07 13.64 -11.21
N GLY A 180 12.13 13.87 -10.45
CA GLY A 180 12.97 15.06 -10.60
C GLY A 180 13.56 15.18 -12.00
N LEU A 181 14.09 14.08 -12.57
CA LEU A 181 14.63 14.04 -13.91
C LEU A 181 13.55 14.35 -14.96
N LEU A 182 12.40 13.71 -14.87
CA LEU A 182 11.29 13.90 -15.83
C LEU A 182 10.73 15.32 -15.78
N VAL A 183 10.56 15.88 -14.58
CA VAL A 183 10.11 17.28 -14.42
C VAL A 183 11.13 18.25 -15.01
N ALA A 184 12.41 18.02 -14.78
CA ALA A 184 13.50 18.90 -15.30
C ALA A 184 13.63 18.83 -16.83
N THR A 185 13.36 17.69 -17.46
CA THR A 185 13.57 17.49 -18.91
C THR A 185 12.35 17.79 -19.77
N GLY A 186 11.13 17.56 -19.28
CA GLY A 186 9.91 17.70 -20.09
C GLY A 186 8.67 18.13 -19.31
N GLY A 187 8.87 18.60 -18.07
CA GLY A 187 7.80 19.12 -17.23
C GLY A 187 6.99 18.04 -16.50
N TRP A 188 6.08 18.49 -15.62
CA TRP A 188 5.30 17.66 -14.74
C TRP A 188 4.44 16.59 -15.45
N ARG A 189 4.06 16.81 -16.70
CA ARG A 189 3.22 15.87 -17.46
C ARG A 189 3.90 14.52 -17.69
N LEU A 190 5.24 14.51 -17.83
CA LEU A 190 6.01 13.28 -18.08
C LEU A 190 5.93 12.29 -16.93
N ILE A 191 5.71 12.75 -15.67
CA ILE A 191 5.57 11.84 -14.53
C ILE A 191 4.35 10.89 -14.67
N PHE A 192 3.33 11.29 -15.42
CA PHE A 192 2.18 10.45 -15.72
C PHE A 192 2.44 9.56 -16.95
N PHE A 193 3.07 10.09 -17.98
CA PHE A 193 3.36 9.32 -19.19
C PHE A 193 4.36 8.20 -18.99
N VAL A 194 5.26 8.27 -17.99
CA VAL A 194 6.18 7.17 -17.65
C VAL A 194 5.45 5.89 -17.24
N ASN A 195 4.25 6.00 -16.72
CA ASN A 195 3.41 4.84 -16.36
C ASN A 195 2.90 4.08 -17.59
N VAL A 196 2.84 4.73 -18.77
CA VAL A 196 2.27 4.11 -19.97
C VAL A 196 3.10 2.91 -20.45
N PRO A 197 4.41 3.03 -20.72
CA PRO A 197 5.20 1.87 -21.14
C PRO A 197 5.26 0.79 -20.04
N ILE A 198 5.40 1.17 -18.78
CA ILE A 198 5.44 0.21 -17.66
C ILE A 198 4.11 -0.54 -17.57
N GLY A 199 2.99 0.17 -17.66
CA GLY A 199 1.66 -0.43 -17.56
C GLY A 199 1.30 -1.31 -18.75
N ILE A 200 1.72 -0.98 -19.97
CA ILE A 200 1.56 -1.84 -21.15
C ILE A 200 2.33 -3.15 -20.96
N VAL A 201 3.60 -3.08 -20.54
CA VAL A 201 4.40 -4.27 -20.22
C VAL A 201 3.74 -5.10 -19.11
N GLY A 202 3.24 -4.41 -18.04
CA GLY A 202 2.55 -5.06 -16.94
C GLY A 202 1.24 -5.74 -17.37
N ALA A 203 0.44 -5.09 -18.21
CA ALA A 203 -0.80 -5.65 -18.75
C ALA A 203 -0.53 -6.91 -19.60
N LEU A 204 0.45 -6.84 -20.49
CA LEU A 204 0.88 -7.99 -21.31
C LEU A 204 1.43 -9.11 -20.43
N ALA A 205 2.29 -8.81 -19.46
CA ALA A 205 2.80 -9.78 -18.52
C ALA A 205 1.67 -10.43 -17.70
N ALA A 206 0.70 -9.66 -17.20
CA ALA A 206 -0.46 -10.17 -16.49
C ALA A 206 -1.32 -11.09 -17.39
N LEU A 207 -1.56 -10.68 -18.62
CA LEU A 207 -2.35 -11.44 -19.59
C LEU A 207 -1.71 -12.79 -19.89
N LEU A 208 -0.38 -12.83 -20.11
CA LEU A 208 0.35 -14.00 -20.57
C LEU A 208 0.79 -14.90 -19.41
N LEU A 209 1.16 -14.34 -18.25
CA LEU A 209 1.85 -15.06 -17.18
C LEU A 209 0.95 -15.41 -15.99
N VAL A 210 -0.11 -14.61 -15.69
CA VAL A 210 -1.02 -14.91 -14.59
C VAL A 210 -2.01 -16.01 -14.98
N PRO A 211 -2.21 -17.05 -14.13
CA PRO A 211 -3.17 -18.12 -14.42
C PRO A 211 -4.62 -17.64 -14.31
N ARG A 212 -5.53 -18.40 -14.91
CA ARG A 212 -6.96 -18.23 -14.64
C ARG A 212 -7.28 -18.49 -13.17
N SER A 213 -8.23 -17.75 -12.64
CA SER A 213 -8.78 -17.99 -11.32
C SER A 213 -9.55 -19.33 -11.33
N ARG A 214 -9.14 -20.26 -10.47
CA ARG A 214 -9.77 -21.60 -10.39
C ARG A 214 -10.91 -21.65 -9.39
N GLU A 215 -10.73 -20.96 -8.27
CA GLU A 215 -11.69 -20.89 -7.18
C GLU A 215 -12.23 -19.47 -7.10
N LEU A 216 -13.46 -19.30 -7.54
CA LEU A 216 -14.20 -18.05 -7.39
C LEU A 216 -15.12 -18.15 -6.18
N ALA A 217 -15.31 -17.07 -5.47
CA ALA A 217 -16.36 -16.96 -4.47
C ALA A 217 -17.73 -17.12 -5.15
N ARG A 218 -18.75 -17.51 -4.34
CA ARG A 218 -20.12 -17.62 -4.83
C ARG A 218 -20.52 -16.30 -5.50
N ARG A 219 -21.15 -16.38 -6.67
CA ARG A 219 -21.74 -15.23 -7.34
C ARG A 219 -23.02 -14.83 -6.61
N VAL A 220 -22.94 -13.80 -5.82
CA VAL A 220 -24.05 -13.17 -5.10
C VAL A 220 -24.12 -11.71 -5.50
N PRO A 221 -25.24 -11.00 -5.29
CA PRO A 221 -25.28 -9.57 -5.48
C PRO A 221 -24.15 -8.90 -4.68
N PHE A 222 -23.45 -7.95 -5.32
CA PHE A 222 -22.42 -7.19 -4.63
C PHE A 222 -23.08 -6.21 -3.67
N ASP A 223 -22.52 -6.08 -2.46
CA ASP A 223 -23.01 -5.16 -1.43
C ASP A 223 -22.64 -3.70 -1.75
N TYR A 224 -23.46 -3.07 -2.61
CA TYR A 224 -23.33 -1.65 -2.94
C TYR A 224 -23.69 -0.75 -1.77
N ALA A 225 -24.54 -1.20 -0.84
CA ALA A 225 -24.93 -0.44 0.34
C ALA A 225 -23.76 -0.36 1.33
N GLY A 226 -23.08 -1.48 1.61
CA GLY A 226 -21.86 -1.51 2.40
C GLY A 226 -20.78 -0.60 1.83
N LEU A 227 -20.55 -0.63 0.51
CA LEU A 227 -19.62 0.29 -0.16
C LEU A 227 -20.05 1.76 -0.01
N GLY A 228 -21.36 2.05 -0.15
CA GLY A 228 -21.94 3.38 0.00
C GLY A 228 -21.82 3.97 1.40
N ILE A 229 -21.70 3.13 2.44
CA ILE A 229 -21.45 3.54 3.83
C ILE A 229 -19.94 3.62 4.10
N PHE A 230 -19.19 2.62 3.65
CA PHE A 230 -17.75 2.50 3.92
C PHE A 230 -16.93 3.58 3.24
N PHE A 231 -17.18 3.84 1.94
CA PHE A 231 -16.41 4.81 1.18
C PHE A 231 -16.47 6.22 1.79
N PRO A 232 -17.65 6.80 2.11
CA PRO A 232 -17.71 8.09 2.81
C PRO A 232 -17.03 8.08 4.18
N ALA A 233 -17.12 6.97 4.95
CA ALA A 233 -16.43 6.87 6.23
C ALA A 233 -14.91 7.05 6.08
N VAL A 234 -14.31 6.38 5.09
CA VAL A 234 -12.87 6.49 4.77
C VAL A 234 -12.54 7.90 4.25
N VAL A 235 -13.38 8.47 3.37
CA VAL A 235 -13.20 9.84 2.85
C VAL A 235 -13.16 10.86 3.97
N LEU A 236 -14.15 10.82 4.88
CA LEU A 236 -14.24 11.75 6.01
C LEU A 236 -13.08 11.59 6.99
N LEU A 237 -12.68 10.34 7.26
CA LEU A 237 -11.53 10.07 8.13
C LEU A 237 -10.24 10.64 7.52
N LEU A 238 -9.97 10.34 6.25
CA LEU A 238 -8.75 10.82 5.58
C LEU A 238 -8.77 12.34 5.38
N ALA A 239 -9.94 12.94 5.11
CA ALA A 239 -10.09 14.38 5.06
C ALA A 239 -9.81 15.04 6.43
N ALA A 240 -10.37 14.49 7.52
CA ALA A 240 -10.08 14.97 8.86
C ALA A 240 -8.59 14.89 9.21
N ILE A 241 -7.94 13.79 8.87
CA ILE A 241 -6.50 13.59 9.06
C ILE A 241 -5.68 14.59 8.23
N SER A 242 -6.05 14.80 6.97
CA SER A 242 -5.30 15.68 6.05
C SER A 242 -5.45 17.16 6.40
N PHE A 243 -6.65 17.59 6.79
CA PHE A 243 -6.91 19.00 7.14
C PHE A 243 -6.70 19.32 8.63
N GLY A 244 -6.53 18.29 9.48
CA GLY A 244 -6.38 18.48 10.93
C GLY A 244 -5.16 19.30 11.30
N ALA A 245 -4.06 19.18 10.55
CA ALA A 245 -2.85 19.98 10.75
C ALA A 245 -3.06 21.47 10.38
N ASP A 246 -3.78 21.74 9.27
CA ASP A 246 -3.97 23.08 8.74
C ASP A 246 -5.06 23.87 9.50
N LEU A 247 -6.18 23.21 9.80
CA LEU A 247 -7.35 23.82 10.43
C LEU A 247 -7.34 23.74 11.97
N GLY A 248 -6.41 22.96 12.52
CA GLY A 248 -6.34 22.64 13.95
C GLY A 248 -7.25 21.47 14.33
N TRP A 249 -6.72 20.55 15.14
CA TRP A 249 -7.42 19.35 15.60
C TRP A 249 -8.62 19.64 16.51
N SER A 250 -8.67 20.82 17.14
CA SER A 250 -9.79 21.32 17.94
C SER A 250 -10.88 22.01 17.12
N SER A 251 -10.70 22.17 15.80
CA SER A 251 -11.69 22.79 14.92
C SER A 251 -13.02 22.01 14.94
N PRO A 252 -14.17 22.68 15.08
CA PRO A 252 -15.48 22.02 15.03
C PRO A 252 -15.69 21.23 13.75
N LEU A 253 -15.13 21.68 12.63
CA LEU A 253 -15.18 20.95 11.35
C LEU A 253 -14.44 19.61 11.44
N ILE A 254 -13.20 19.61 11.96
CA ILE A 254 -12.39 18.38 12.08
C ILE A 254 -13.05 17.40 13.03
N ILE A 255 -13.53 17.88 14.19
CA ILE A 255 -14.29 17.07 15.15
C ILE A 255 -15.56 16.50 14.50
N GLY A 256 -16.30 17.31 13.75
CA GLY A 256 -17.49 16.87 13.00
C GLY A 256 -17.18 15.80 11.97
N LEU A 257 -16.09 15.95 11.19
CA LEU A 257 -15.63 14.94 10.23
C LEU A 257 -15.26 13.63 10.92
N LEU A 258 -14.54 13.68 12.05
CA LEU A 258 -14.15 12.50 12.82
C LEU A 258 -15.37 11.77 13.41
N LEU A 259 -16.31 12.53 14.01
CA LEU A 259 -17.53 11.95 14.55
C LEU A 259 -18.39 11.31 13.47
N ALA A 260 -18.54 11.96 12.31
CA ALA A 260 -19.25 11.40 11.17
C ALA A 260 -18.55 10.14 10.61
N ALA A 261 -17.22 10.14 10.51
CA ALA A 261 -16.46 8.97 10.09
C ALA A 261 -16.66 7.79 11.07
N VAL A 262 -16.60 8.03 12.38
CA VAL A 262 -16.82 6.99 13.41
C VAL A 262 -18.28 6.49 13.38
N ALA A 263 -19.26 7.37 13.21
CA ALA A 263 -20.67 7.00 13.11
C ALA A 263 -20.92 6.11 11.87
N LEU A 264 -20.37 6.49 10.71
CA LEU A 264 -20.46 5.70 9.49
C LEU A 264 -19.73 4.37 9.61
N ALA A 265 -18.55 4.34 10.24
CA ALA A 265 -17.83 3.10 10.49
C ALA A 265 -18.61 2.16 11.43
N GLY A 266 -19.23 2.68 12.47
CA GLY A 266 -20.13 1.92 13.35
C GLY A 266 -21.36 1.38 12.60
N TRP A 267 -21.96 2.20 11.73
CA TRP A 267 -23.06 1.77 10.87
C TRP A 267 -22.63 0.70 9.88
N PHE A 268 -21.48 0.85 9.26
CA PHE A 268 -20.90 -0.16 8.37
C PHE A 268 -20.71 -1.51 9.07
N ILE A 269 -20.11 -1.52 10.28
CA ILE A 269 -19.93 -2.75 11.06
C ILE A 269 -21.28 -3.40 11.39
N ARG A 270 -22.30 -2.59 11.72
CA ARG A 270 -23.65 -3.10 11.99
C ARG A 270 -24.30 -3.69 10.72
N HIS A 271 -24.12 -3.03 9.57
CA HIS A 271 -24.62 -3.48 8.27
C HIS A 271 -23.99 -4.83 7.89
N GLU A 272 -22.65 -4.91 7.91
CA GLU A 272 -21.89 -6.13 7.55
C GLU A 272 -22.22 -7.34 8.44
N ARG A 273 -22.53 -7.11 9.74
CA ARG A 273 -22.95 -8.18 10.65
C ARG A 273 -24.33 -8.76 10.33
N GLY A 274 -25.17 -7.98 9.67
CA GLY A 274 -26.54 -8.38 9.30
C GLY A 274 -26.64 -8.96 7.90
N ASP A 275 -25.63 -8.77 7.05
CA ASP A 275 -25.64 -9.24 5.66
C ASP A 275 -25.17 -10.71 5.57
N ARG A 276 -25.83 -11.48 4.69
CA ARG A 276 -25.46 -12.86 4.38
C ARG A 276 -24.25 -12.98 3.47
N ASP A 277 -24.01 -11.96 2.67
CA ASP A 277 -22.94 -11.90 1.67
C ASP A 277 -22.16 -10.58 1.75
N PRO A 278 -21.52 -10.29 2.90
CA PRO A 278 -20.91 -9.01 3.22
C PRO A 278 -19.80 -8.62 2.24
N MET A 279 -19.62 -7.31 2.02
CA MET A 279 -18.48 -6.78 1.27
C MET A 279 -17.16 -7.11 2.01
N MET A 280 -17.16 -6.97 3.33
CA MET A 280 -16.04 -7.28 4.20
C MET A 280 -16.46 -8.33 5.24
N ASP A 281 -15.98 -9.55 5.07
CA ASP A 281 -16.26 -10.62 6.06
C ASP A 281 -15.53 -10.34 7.38
N LEU A 282 -16.28 -9.82 8.34
CA LEU A 282 -15.75 -9.47 9.67
C LEU A 282 -15.28 -10.72 10.46
N SER A 283 -15.64 -11.94 10.02
CA SER A 283 -15.16 -13.16 10.65
C SER A 283 -13.64 -13.35 10.49
N LEU A 284 -13.04 -12.74 9.45
CA LEU A 284 -11.57 -12.72 9.29
C LEU A 284 -10.87 -12.08 10.49
N PHE A 285 -11.51 -11.09 11.14
CA PHE A 285 -10.96 -10.47 12.33
C PHE A 285 -11.12 -11.29 13.61
N ALA A 286 -11.90 -12.36 13.60
CA ALA A 286 -11.92 -13.35 14.69
C ALA A 286 -10.65 -14.22 14.68
N GLU A 287 -10.01 -14.38 13.52
CA GLU A 287 -8.71 -15.06 13.41
C GLU A 287 -7.58 -14.17 13.97
N ARG A 288 -7.01 -14.56 15.10
CA ARG A 288 -5.99 -13.78 15.81
C ARG A 288 -4.75 -13.50 14.95
N ARG A 289 -4.36 -14.43 14.06
CA ARG A 289 -3.22 -14.22 13.14
C ARG A 289 -3.48 -13.09 12.17
N PHE A 290 -4.71 -13.02 11.65
CA PHE A 290 -5.13 -11.96 10.74
C PHE A 290 -5.19 -10.62 11.47
N SER A 291 -5.93 -10.52 12.57
CA SER A 291 -6.17 -9.26 13.30
C SER A 291 -4.90 -8.64 13.86
N PHE A 292 -4.06 -9.44 14.54
CA PHE A 292 -2.78 -8.94 15.05
C PHE A 292 -1.81 -8.60 13.92
N GLY A 293 -1.89 -9.31 12.79
CA GLY A 293 -1.12 -8.98 11.59
C GLY A 293 -1.51 -7.63 10.99
N ILE A 294 -2.81 -7.38 10.83
CA ILE A 294 -3.34 -6.10 10.33
C ILE A 294 -2.96 -4.95 11.29
N LEU A 295 -3.20 -5.13 12.59
CA LEU A 295 -2.92 -4.07 13.58
C LEU A 295 -1.44 -3.73 13.67
N SER A 296 -0.56 -4.73 13.74
CA SER A 296 0.90 -4.50 13.73
C SER A 296 1.37 -3.92 12.40
N GLY A 297 0.71 -4.29 11.29
CA GLY A 297 0.95 -3.72 9.96
C GLY A 297 0.64 -2.23 9.89
N VAL A 298 -0.51 -1.78 10.43
CA VAL A 298 -0.84 -0.34 10.55
C VAL A 298 0.26 0.40 11.29
N GLY A 299 0.72 -0.12 12.45
CA GLY A 299 1.81 0.48 13.23
C GLY A 299 3.12 0.57 12.45
N SER A 300 3.49 -0.46 11.70
CA SER A 300 4.70 -0.48 10.88
C SER A 300 4.66 0.58 9.76
N TYR A 301 3.53 0.73 9.05
CA TYR A 301 3.36 1.76 8.02
C TYR A 301 3.29 3.16 8.61
N LEU A 302 2.66 3.32 9.80
CA LEU A 302 2.68 4.59 10.55
C LEU A 302 4.13 5.01 10.83
N VAL A 303 4.95 4.11 11.35
CA VAL A 303 6.37 4.41 11.63
C VAL A 303 7.13 4.73 10.36
N MET A 304 6.97 3.93 9.30
CA MET A 304 7.68 4.12 8.03
C MET A 304 7.39 5.50 7.44
N PHE A 305 6.13 5.87 7.29
CA PHE A 305 5.76 7.16 6.71
C PHE A 305 5.96 8.33 7.67
N GLY A 306 5.89 8.08 8.99
CA GLY A 306 6.29 9.03 10.00
C GLY A 306 7.77 9.42 9.88
N VAL A 307 8.66 8.45 9.71
CA VAL A 307 10.11 8.71 9.47
C VAL A 307 10.32 9.46 8.15
N LEU A 308 9.63 9.04 7.09
CA LEU A 308 9.73 9.71 5.78
C LEU A 308 9.29 11.17 5.82
N LEU A 309 8.39 11.56 6.73
CA LEU A 309 8.00 12.94 6.97
C LEU A 309 8.99 13.66 7.91
N LEU A 310 9.39 13.01 9.00
CA LEU A 310 10.20 13.61 10.07
C LEU A 310 11.58 14.07 9.58
N ILE A 311 12.24 13.24 8.76
CA ILE A 311 13.62 13.49 8.34
C ILE A 311 13.77 14.78 7.49
N PRO A 312 12.96 15.02 6.43
CA PRO A 312 13.03 16.29 5.69
C PRO A 312 12.84 17.51 6.58
N PHE A 313 11.83 17.50 7.45
CA PHE A 313 11.59 18.61 8.36
C PHE A 313 12.79 18.91 9.26
N TYR A 314 13.44 17.88 9.78
CA TYR A 314 14.62 18.03 10.61
C TYR A 314 15.84 18.51 9.83
N VAL A 315 16.09 17.93 8.64
CA VAL A 315 17.24 18.32 7.80
C VAL A 315 17.10 19.76 7.31
N GLU A 316 15.92 20.19 6.93
CA GLU A 316 15.68 21.53 6.39
C GLU A 316 15.66 22.59 7.49
N ARG A 317 14.93 22.35 8.59
CA ARG A 317 14.74 23.34 9.67
C ARG A 317 15.83 23.28 10.74
N GLY A 318 16.34 22.09 11.04
CA GLY A 318 17.36 21.87 12.07
C GLY A 318 18.78 21.99 11.56
N LEU A 319 19.11 21.34 10.44
CA LEU A 319 20.48 21.27 9.93
C LEU A 319 20.77 22.30 8.80
N GLY A 320 19.76 23.07 8.37
CA GLY A 320 19.91 24.02 7.25
C GLY A 320 20.27 23.33 5.93
N GLY A 321 19.96 22.04 5.80
CA GLY A 321 20.22 21.23 4.61
C GLY A 321 19.14 21.48 3.54
N GLY A 322 19.53 21.42 2.26
CA GLY A 322 18.58 21.56 1.17
C GLY A 322 17.78 20.26 0.92
N VAL A 323 16.65 20.39 0.19
CA VAL A 323 15.74 19.29 -0.19
C VAL A 323 16.47 18.12 -0.85
N ALA A 324 17.48 18.39 -1.68
CA ALA A 324 18.27 17.36 -2.34
C ALA A 324 19.06 16.48 -1.35
N ARG A 325 19.57 17.06 -0.26
CA ARG A 325 20.29 16.34 0.78
C ARG A 325 19.35 15.43 1.56
N SER A 326 18.19 15.95 1.99
CA SER A 326 17.20 15.15 2.72
C SER A 326 16.68 13.97 1.89
N GLY A 327 16.47 14.19 0.58
CA GLY A 327 16.07 13.14 -0.35
C GLY A 327 17.11 12.03 -0.49
N LEU A 328 18.41 12.36 -0.59
CA LEU A 328 19.49 11.37 -0.67
C LEU A 328 19.64 10.58 0.63
N GLU A 329 19.55 11.25 1.79
CA GLU A 329 19.61 10.58 3.09
C GLU A 329 18.42 9.61 3.26
N LEU A 330 17.21 10.01 2.85
CA LEU A 330 16.01 9.19 2.93
C LEU A 330 16.05 7.93 2.06
N MET A 331 16.77 7.94 0.92
CA MET A 331 16.83 6.77 0.03
C MET A 331 17.34 5.51 0.73
N ALA A 332 18.16 5.67 1.79
CA ALA A 332 18.74 4.54 2.53
C ALA A 332 17.65 3.62 3.13
N LEU A 333 16.55 4.20 3.63
CA LEU A 333 15.46 3.44 4.25
C LEU A 333 14.73 2.52 3.24
N PRO A 334 14.11 3.02 2.14
CA PRO A 334 13.42 2.14 1.20
C PRO A 334 14.37 1.22 0.44
N LEU A 335 15.62 1.62 0.22
CA LEU A 335 16.61 0.76 -0.41
C LEU A 335 16.91 -0.47 0.44
N MET A 336 17.22 -0.28 1.72
CA MET A 336 17.49 -1.40 2.63
C MET A 336 16.23 -2.24 2.91
N PHE A 337 15.07 -1.60 3.02
CA PHE A 337 13.80 -2.30 3.07
C PHE A 337 13.63 -3.25 1.86
N GLY A 338 13.87 -2.76 0.64
CA GLY A 338 13.76 -3.53 -0.59
C GLY A 338 14.75 -4.70 -0.70
N LEU A 339 15.99 -4.47 -0.26
CA LEU A 339 17.05 -5.51 -0.26
C LEU A 339 16.78 -6.61 0.76
N VAL A 340 16.26 -6.26 1.94
CA VAL A 340 16.03 -7.21 3.03
C VAL A 340 14.71 -7.97 2.87
N ALA A 341 13.68 -7.40 2.24
CA ALA A 341 12.36 -8.01 2.14
C ALA A 341 12.36 -9.43 1.51
N PRO A 342 13.08 -9.74 0.41
CA PRO A 342 13.17 -11.10 -0.12
C PRO A 342 13.89 -12.08 0.80
N LEU A 343 14.93 -11.61 1.51
CA LEU A 343 15.68 -12.41 2.48
C LEU A 343 14.81 -12.74 3.69
N ALA A 344 14.10 -11.74 4.22
CA ALA A 344 13.14 -11.92 5.32
C ALA A 344 12.02 -12.89 4.92
N GLY A 345 11.52 -12.80 3.67
CA GLY A 345 10.54 -13.73 3.13
C GLY A 345 11.07 -15.16 3.09
N LYS A 346 12.33 -15.38 2.65
CA LYS A 346 12.97 -16.69 2.67
C LYS A 346 13.16 -17.21 4.10
N LEU A 347 13.58 -16.36 5.02
CA LEU A 347 13.73 -16.72 6.44
C LEU A 347 12.37 -17.09 7.06
N THR A 348 11.29 -16.45 6.63
CA THR A 348 9.92 -16.75 7.08
C THR A 348 9.50 -18.17 6.73
N ASP A 349 9.88 -18.65 5.55
CA ASP A 349 9.57 -20.01 5.09
C ASP A 349 10.24 -21.07 5.99
N HIS A 350 11.32 -20.72 6.71
CA HIS A 350 12.08 -21.61 7.61
C HIS A 350 11.76 -21.41 9.09
N PHE A 351 11.74 -20.16 9.56
CA PHE A 351 11.64 -19.82 10.99
C PHE A 351 10.22 -19.39 11.41
N GLY A 352 9.32 -19.21 10.45
CA GLY A 352 8.01 -18.64 10.68
C GLY A 352 8.03 -17.10 10.78
N ALA A 353 6.87 -16.49 10.82
CA ALA A 353 6.74 -15.04 10.77
C ALA A 353 7.02 -14.31 12.09
N ARG A 354 6.63 -14.94 13.24
CA ARG A 354 6.66 -14.27 14.56
C ARG A 354 8.05 -13.77 14.97
N PRO A 355 9.13 -14.58 14.98
CA PRO A 355 10.43 -14.11 15.41
C PRO A 355 10.98 -12.97 14.55
N LEU A 356 10.72 -13.04 13.23
CA LEU A 356 11.20 -12.03 12.29
C LEU A 356 10.43 -10.70 12.43
N THR A 357 9.12 -10.76 12.65
CA THR A 357 8.31 -9.54 12.85
C THR A 357 8.67 -8.85 14.16
N VAL A 358 8.90 -9.60 15.23
CA VAL A 358 9.31 -9.05 16.52
C VAL A 358 10.72 -8.44 16.43
N SER A 359 11.71 -9.19 15.92
CA SER A 359 13.07 -8.69 15.75
C SER A 359 13.12 -7.46 14.82
N GLY A 360 12.34 -7.47 13.74
CA GLY A 360 12.23 -6.34 12.82
C GLY A 360 11.79 -5.06 13.53
N MET A 361 10.69 -5.11 14.29
CA MET A 361 10.19 -3.94 15.02
C MET A 361 11.09 -3.53 16.18
N SER A 362 11.81 -4.47 16.79
CA SER A 362 12.84 -4.16 17.80
C SER A 362 14.01 -3.39 17.19
N VAL A 363 14.47 -3.79 16.00
CA VAL A 363 15.53 -3.07 15.26
C VAL A 363 15.05 -1.66 14.87
N VAL A 364 13.81 -1.52 14.39
CA VAL A 364 13.21 -0.21 14.08
C VAL A 364 13.18 0.69 15.31
N SER A 365 12.66 0.16 16.43
CA SER A 365 12.58 0.92 17.68
C SER A 365 13.95 1.35 18.18
N LEU A 366 14.92 0.45 18.19
CA LEU A 366 16.30 0.75 18.58
C LEU A 366 16.90 1.85 17.68
N GLY A 367 16.75 1.71 16.36
CA GLY A 367 17.22 2.71 15.40
C GLY A 367 16.63 4.10 15.66
N LEU A 368 15.33 4.18 15.96
CA LEU A 368 14.64 5.43 16.29
C LEU A 368 15.07 6.03 17.62
N VAL A 369 15.27 5.20 18.65
CA VAL A 369 15.79 5.66 19.95
C VAL A 369 17.20 6.21 19.81
N VAL A 370 18.10 5.52 19.10
CA VAL A 370 19.45 6.01 18.83
C VAL A 370 19.41 7.30 18.04
N LEU A 371 18.54 7.38 17.02
CA LEU A 371 18.36 8.58 16.20
C LEU A 371 17.93 9.79 17.05
N ALA A 372 17.00 9.57 17.99
CA ALA A 372 16.49 10.61 18.89
C ALA A 372 17.53 11.12 19.88
N LEU A 373 18.39 10.23 20.41
CA LEU A 373 19.34 10.55 21.49
C LEU A 373 20.68 11.05 20.96
N VAL A 374 21.20 10.43 19.86
CA VAL A 374 22.55 10.72 19.35
C VAL A 374 22.54 11.89 18.37
N ARG A 375 21.45 12.07 17.60
CA ARG A 375 21.34 13.11 16.54
C ARG A 375 22.59 13.16 15.66
N PRO A 376 22.88 12.07 14.95
CA PRO A 376 24.14 11.92 14.24
C PRO A 376 24.21 12.87 13.04
N GLY A 377 25.43 13.18 12.61
CA GLY A 377 25.64 13.84 11.30
C GLY A 377 25.19 12.95 10.13
N THR A 378 25.33 13.44 8.91
CA THR A 378 24.83 12.82 7.67
C THR A 378 25.12 11.32 7.54
N ALA A 379 26.36 10.90 7.75
CA ALA A 379 26.73 9.48 7.64
C ALA A 379 26.02 8.59 8.66
N GLY A 380 25.91 9.06 9.90
CA GLY A 380 25.18 8.35 10.96
C GLY A 380 23.67 8.33 10.71
N MET A 381 23.10 9.42 10.18
CA MET A 381 21.69 9.50 9.76
C MET A 381 21.38 8.45 8.70
N VAL A 382 22.16 8.40 7.63
CA VAL A 382 22.04 7.40 6.56
C VAL A 382 22.17 5.98 7.12
N GLY A 383 23.13 5.74 8.00
CA GLY A 383 23.31 4.43 8.65
C GLY A 383 22.12 3.99 9.50
N LEU A 384 21.54 4.91 10.30
CA LEU A 384 20.35 4.61 11.11
C LEU A 384 19.08 4.45 10.26
N LEU A 385 18.91 5.25 9.21
CA LEU A 385 17.80 5.06 8.25
C LEU A 385 17.92 3.73 7.53
N ALA A 386 19.13 3.32 7.16
CA ALA A 386 19.38 2.00 6.60
C ALA A 386 19.02 0.89 7.61
N LEU A 387 19.39 1.03 8.88
CA LEU A 387 19.03 0.08 9.93
C LEU A 387 17.51 -0.01 10.15
N ILE A 388 16.81 1.13 10.17
CA ILE A 388 15.35 1.18 10.23
C ILE A 388 14.74 0.47 9.02
N GLY A 389 15.29 0.70 7.80
CA GLY A 389 14.89 -0.01 6.59
C GLY A 389 15.07 -1.52 6.69
N VAL A 390 16.18 -2.00 7.25
CA VAL A 390 16.40 -3.42 7.55
C VAL A 390 15.29 -3.96 8.46
N GLY A 391 15.00 -3.27 9.56
CA GLY A 391 13.95 -3.67 10.50
C GLY A 391 12.57 -3.74 9.87
N LEU A 392 12.20 -2.75 9.05
CA LEU A 392 10.93 -2.72 8.31
C LEU A 392 10.86 -3.86 7.28
N GLY A 393 11.97 -4.18 6.60
CA GLY A 393 12.06 -5.32 5.68
C GLY A 393 11.88 -6.66 6.39
N LEU A 394 12.52 -6.83 7.54
CA LEU A 394 12.36 -8.01 8.41
C LEU A 394 10.92 -8.17 8.95
N PHE A 395 10.19 -7.07 9.11
CA PHE A 395 8.81 -7.08 9.57
C PHE A 395 7.80 -7.33 8.43
N THR A 396 7.85 -6.52 7.37
CA THR A 396 6.72 -6.38 6.43
C THR A 396 6.46 -7.65 5.62
N SER A 397 7.50 -8.27 5.09
CA SER A 397 7.35 -9.48 4.27
C SER A 397 6.82 -10.68 5.08
N PRO A 398 7.37 -11.01 6.26
CA PRO A 398 6.84 -12.05 7.14
C PRO A 398 5.41 -11.76 7.62
N ASN A 399 5.11 -10.51 7.97
CA ASN A 399 3.78 -10.11 8.43
C ASN A 399 2.71 -10.35 7.35
N ASN A 400 3.00 -9.91 6.11
CA ASN A 400 2.09 -10.08 5.00
C ASN A 400 1.89 -11.56 4.65
N ALA A 401 2.98 -12.36 4.68
CA ALA A 401 2.90 -13.80 4.45
C ALA A 401 2.02 -14.50 5.49
N ALA A 402 2.14 -14.12 6.77
CA ALA A 402 1.32 -14.67 7.84
C ALA A 402 -0.15 -14.28 7.73
N ILE A 403 -0.46 -13.02 7.38
CA ILE A 403 -1.83 -12.56 7.13
C ILE A 403 -2.46 -13.35 5.98
N MET A 404 -1.78 -13.38 4.83
CA MET A 404 -2.31 -14.05 3.65
C MET A 404 -2.37 -15.56 3.78
N GLY A 405 -1.48 -16.16 4.58
CA GLY A 405 -1.47 -17.60 4.89
C GLY A 405 -2.56 -18.04 5.86
N SER A 406 -3.18 -17.11 6.62
CA SER A 406 -4.26 -17.42 7.56
C SER A 406 -5.66 -17.38 6.95
N VAL A 407 -5.77 -17.03 5.66
CA VAL A 407 -7.05 -16.80 4.98
C VAL A 407 -7.29 -17.85 3.90
N PRO A 408 -8.55 -18.37 3.78
CA PRO A 408 -8.91 -19.29 2.72
C PRO A 408 -8.67 -18.68 1.31
N PRO A 409 -8.22 -19.47 0.33
CA PRO A 409 -7.96 -18.99 -1.02
C PRO A 409 -9.12 -18.23 -1.69
N ARG A 410 -10.37 -18.60 -1.34
CA ARG A 410 -11.60 -17.95 -1.85
C ARG A 410 -11.75 -16.49 -1.40
N GLN A 411 -11.18 -16.13 -0.24
CA GLN A 411 -11.24 -14.78 0.35
C GLN A 411 -9.93 -14.01 0.19
N ALA A 412 -8.96 -14.52 -0.56
CA ALA A 412 -7.63 -13.92 -0.67
C ALA A 412 -7.65 -12.50 -1.29
N GLY A 413 -8.58 -12.21 -2.20
CA GLY A 413 -8.74 -10.86 -2.77
C GLY A 413 -9.24 -9.86 -1.73
N MET A 414 -10.27 -10.22 -0.96
CA MET A 414 -10.79 -9.42 0.15
C MET A 414 -9.69 -9.18 1.20
N ALA A 415 -8.99 -10.24 1.63
CA ALA A 415 -7.90 -10.12 2.61
C ALA A 415 -6.75 -9.23 2.11
N SER A 416 -6.37 -9.36 0.83
CA SER A 416 -5.39 -8.47 0.20
C SER A 416 -5.88 -7.03 0.17
N GLY A 417 -7.17 -6.81 -0.12
CA GLY A 417 -7.81 -5.50 -0.06
C GLY A 417 -7.74 -4.87 1.33
N ILE A 418 -8.13 -5.61 2.38
CA ILE A 418 -8.06 -5.17 3.79
C ILE A 418 -6.61 -4.84 4.18
N LEU A 419 -5.65 -5.66 3.78
CA LEU A 419 -4.23 -5.43 4.05
C LEU A 419 -3.74 -4.14 3.39
N ASN A 420 -4.09 -3.89 2.13
CA ASN A 420 -3.70 -2.66 1.43
C ASN A 420 -4.44 -1.43 1.99
N MET A 421 -5.71 -1.55 2.37
CA MET A 421 -6.44 -0.51 3.09
C MET A 421 -5.73 -0.15 4.41
N SER A 422 -5.35 -1.15 5.21
CA SER A 422 -4.65 -0.95 6.48
C SER A 422 -3.30 -0.26 6.31
N ARG A 423 -2.58 -0.55 5.22
CA ARG A 423 -1.35 0.17 4.84
C ARG A 423 -1.63 1.64 4.55
N GLY A 424 -2.66 1.93 3.75
CA GLY A 424 -3.07 3.30 3.45
C GLY A 424 -3.46 4.08 4.70
N MET A 425 -4.20 3.46 5.62
CA MET A 425 -4.53 4.04 6.92
C MET A 425 -3.27 4.28 7.77
N GLY A 426 -2.35 3.30 7.84
CA GLY A 426 -1.08 3.46 8.54
C GLY A 426 -0.26 4.61 7.98
N THR A 427 -0.20 4.75 6.65
CA THR A 427 0.45 5.87 5.96
C THR A 427 -0.16 7.21 6.38
N ALA A 428 -1.49 7.35 6.28
CA ALA A 428 -2.18 8.59 6.65
C ALA A 428 -1.98 8.97 8.12
N LEU A 429 -2.13 7.99 9.02
CA LEU A 429 -1.88 8.17 10.45
C LEU A 429 -0.41 8.54 10.73
N GLY A 430 0.53 7.93 10.00
CA GLY A 430 1.95 8.23 10.13
C GLY A 430 2.27 9.68 9.82
N LEU A 431 1.75 10.18 8.72
CA LEU A 431 1.91 11.60 8.33
C LEU A 431 1.27 12.53 9.36
N ALA A 432 0.01 12.27 9.75
CA ALA A 432 -0.73 13.12 10.65
C ALA A 432 -0.16 13.15 12.09
N VAL A 433 0.09 11.97 12.66
CA VAL A 433 0.62 11.86 14.04
C VAL A 433 2.02 12.45 14.13
N THR A 434 2.89 12.19 13.14
CA THR A 434 4.23 12.75 13.11
C THR A 434 4.20 14.27 12.98
N GLY A 435 3.38 14.80 12.03
CA GLY A 435 3.24 16.24 11.86
C GLY A 435 2.71 16.93 13.12
N LEU A 436 1.68 16.35 13.75
CA LEU A 436 1.11 16.86 14.99
C LEU A 436 2.14 16.90 16.14
N ILE A 437 2.82 15.77 16.40
CA ILE A 437 3.79 15.71 17.50
C ILE A 437 4.94 16.68 17.24
N PHE A 438 5.45 16.75 16.01
CA PHE A 438 6.54 17.66 15.65
C PHE A 438 6.12 19.13 15.86
N SER A 439 4.94 19.54 15.41
CA SER A 439 4.41 20.90 15.56
C SER A 439 4.19 21.27 17.02
N VAL A 440 3.47 20.43 17.79
CA VAL A 440 3.19 20.68 19.21
C VAL A 440 4.45 20.71 20.06
N SER A 441 5.50 19.98 19.65
CA SER A 441 6.80 19.97 20.34
C SER A 441 7.70 21.17 19.97
N GLY A 442 7.16 22.16 19.24
CA GLY A 442 7.87 23.40 18.91
C GLY A 442 8.67 23.35 17.61
N GLY A 443 8.48 22.34 16.77
CA GLY A 443 9.18 22.22 15.48
C GLY A 443 8.90 23.38 14.51
N ASP A 444 7.82 24.11 14.71
CA ASP A 444 7.42 25.29 13.91
C ASP A 444 7.92 26.62 14.51
N ALA A 445 8.42 26.61 15.77
CA ALA A 445 8.81 27.82 16.49
C ALA A 445 10.11 28.48 15.97
N GLY A 446 10.84 27.80 15.08
CA GLY A 446 12.11 28.24 14.53
C GLY A 446 13.30 28.07 15.50
N GLY A 447 14.48 27.87 14.92
CA GLY A 447 15.72 27.66 15.68
C GLY A 447 16.09 26.20 15.90
N MET A 448 17.40 25.93 15.92
CA MET A 448 17.96 24.56 15.98
C MET A 448 17.55 23.79 17.23
N ALA A 449 17.54 24.46 18.41
CA ALA A 449 17.19 23.80 19.66
C ALA A 449 15.73 23.31 19.71
N ALA A 450 14.80 24.10 19.17
CA ALA A 450 13.38 23.72 19.07
C ALA A 450 13.18 22.57 18.07
N ALA A 451 13.83 22.65 16.92
CA ALA A 451 13.81 21.57 15.92
C ALA A 451 14.40 20.26 16.46
N ASP A 452 15.52 20.34 17.20
CA ASP A 452 16.17 19.20 17.87
C ASP A 452 15.27 18.55 18.92
N HIS A 453 14.59 19.38 19.72
CA HIS A 453 13.64 18.87 20.71
C HIS A 453 12.45 18.17 20.05
N ALA A 454 11.81 18.84 19.10
CA ALA A 454 10.68 18.30 18.34
C ALA A 454 11.03 17.00 17.61
N PHE A 455 12.21 16.95 16.99
CA PHE A 455 12.73 15.74 16.35
C PHE A 455 12.87 14.58 17.32
N SER A 456 13.53 14.80 18.48
CA SER A 456 13.74 13.76 19.46
C SER A 456 12.42 13.23 20.05
N VAL A 457 11.50 14.12 20.42
CA VAL A 457 10.17 13.73 20.95
C VAL A 457 9.41 12.92 19.92
N THR A 458 9.41 13.36 18.66
CA THR A 458 8.70 12.67 17.58
C THR A 458 9.32 11.30 17.28
N ALA A 459 10.65 11.21 17.21
CA ALA A 459 11.35 9.95 16.98
C ALA A 459 11.11 8.94 18.13
N LEU A 460 11.09 9.39 19.40
CA LEU A 460 10.74 8.54 20.54
C LEU A 460 9.27 8.09 20.51
N ALA A 461 8.35 8.95 20.11
CA ALA A 461 6.95 8.57 19.94
C ALA A 461 6.80 7.48 18.87
N LEU A 462 7.47 7.62 17.72
CA LEU A 462 7.49 6.60 16.66
C LEU A 462 8.17 5.30 17.15
N ALA A 463 9.22 5.39 17.99
CA ALA A 463 9.84 4.23 18.63
C ALA A 463 8.84 3.50 19.54
N GLY A 464 8.02 4.23 20.30
CA GLY A 464 6.94 3.66 21.12
C GLY A 464 5.90 2.93 20.28
N VAL A 465 5.52 3.49 19.13
CA VAL A 465 4.62 2.81 18.17
C VAL A 465 5.28 1.54 17.62
N ALA A 466 6.58 1.57 17.32
CA ALA A 466 7.31 0.39 16.85
C ALA A 466 7.32 -0.71 17.93
N VAL A 467 7.55 -0.36 19.22
CA VAL A 467 7.44 -1.32 20.33
C VAL A 467 6.03 -1.90 20.41
N ALA A 468 5.01 -1.07 20.37
CA ALA A 468 3.61 -1.52 20.43
C ALA A 468 3.28 -2.49 19.27
N ALA A 469 3.71 -2.17 18.05
CA ALA A 469 3.55 -3.04 16.89
C ALA A 469 4.32 -4.37 17.06
N GLY A 470 5.52 -4.33 17.63
CA GLY A 470 6.31 -5.52 17.98
C GLY A 470 5.62 -6.40 19.02
N VAL A 471 5.06 -5.81 20.07
CA VAL A 471 4.28 -6.53 21.11
C VAL A 471 3.05 -7.18 20.50
N VAL A 472 2.28 -6.45 19.67
CA VAL A 472 1.12 -7.01 18.97
C VAL A 472 1.54 -8.17 18.06
N ALA A 473 2.66 -8.05 17.36
CA ALA A 473 3.21 -9.13 16.55
C ALA A 473 3.63 -10.36 17.40
N ALA A 474 4.16 -10.13 18.61
CA ALA A 474 4.51 -11.18 19.55
C ALA A 474 3.31 -11.94 20.14
N MET A 475 2.14 -11.28 20.25
CA MET A 475 0.89 -11.90 20.70
C MET A 475 0.26 -12.84 19.65
N ARG A 476 0.77 -12.86 18.42
CA ARG A 476 0.31 -13.74 17.36
C ARG A 476 0.56 -15.20 17.72
N PRO A 477 -0.44 -16.10 17.58
CA PRO A 477 -0.24 -17.54 17.80
C PRO A 477 0.82 -18.11 16.85
N ASN A 478 1.68 -19.00 17.36
CA ASN A 478 2.61 -19.75 16.52
C ASN A 478 1.81 -20.75 15.67
N GLY A 479 2.18 -20.88 14.40
CA GLY A 479 1.62 -21.88 13.49
C GLY A 479 2.43 -21.92 12.20
N HIS A 480 2.62 -23.11 11.65
CA HIS A 480 3.27 -23.25 10.36
C HIS A 480 2.30 -22.81 9.24
N MET A 481 2.84 -22.23 8.16
CA MET A 481 2.04 -21.72 7.03
C MET A 481 1.20 -22.78 6.29
N GLY A 482 1.29 -24.06 6.69
CA GLY A 482 0.56 -25.19 6.11
C GLY A 482 -0.76 -25.54 6.79
N ASP A 483 -0.97 -25.13 8.05
CA ASP A 483 -2.07 -25.66 8.86
C ASP A 483 -3.47 -25.29 8.36
N ALA A 484 -3.64 -24.05 7.83
CA ALA A 484 -4.93 -23.59 7.32
C ALA A 484 -5.34 -24.20 5.96
N ARG A 485 -4.37 -24.69 5.17
CA ARG A 485 -4.66 -25.36 3.88
C ARG A 485 -5.01 -26.82 4.04
N LEU A 486 -4.60 -27.47 5.14
CA LEU A 486 -4.93 -28.85 5.45
C LEU A 486 -6.31 -29.01 6.11
N ALA A 487 -6.76 -27.99 6.86
CA ALA A 487 -8.07 -27.96 7.50
C ALA A 487 -9.26 -27.76 6.55
N GLY A 488 -9.03 -27.45 5.29
CA GLY A 488 -10.07 -27.25 4.25
C GLY A 488 -10.21 -28.42 3.26
N VAL A 489 -9.59 -29.57 3.55
CA VAL A 489 -9.60 -30.77 2.69
C VAL A 489 -10.40 -31.92 3.34
N GLU A 490 -11.02 -31.71 4.52
CA GLU A 490 -11.99 -32.65 5.11
C GLU A 490 -13.43 -32.23 4.80
#